data_834661f5be3b5690457032f554b38a4d
#
_entry.id   834661f5be3b5690457032f554b38a4d
#
_cell.length_a   1.000
_cell.length_b   1.000
_cell.length_c   1.000
_cell.angle_alpha   90.00
_cell.angle_beta   90.00
_cell.angle_gamma   90.00
#
_symmetry.space_group_name_H-M   'P 1'
#
loop_
_entity.id
_entity.type
_entity.pdbx_description
1 polymer ?
#
loop_
_entity_poly.entity_id
_entity_poly.type
_entity_poly.pdbx_seq_one_letter_code
_entity_poly.pdbx_strand_id
1 'polypeptide(L)'
;MKLKPAPAHRLSILILVLLVAAQFKCYSQSFPPLLNGFAHNDYCHKRPLYDALDNGFTNIEADIFLKDNKLIVAHVFPYFKGKRTLERLYLQPLADRIAQNNGRVYANYDKPVTLMIDIKTNADETYKALQPLLEKYKSILTTYENGRVIPGAVTIVLSGHKPYQSIENEQSRLAFIDEDLRRVISRDSVITNVFTMASCKYSKLLRWDGKGTMSQVEKNRLCQFVMTAHRMGEKVRLWASPEKKVVWDELLQCGVDLINTDRLPTLRNYLTARTVTLAKVD
;
A
#
# COMPACT_ATOMS: atom_id res chain seq x y z
N MET A 1 -24.18 63.66 24.22
CA MET A 1 -24.54 62.61 23.27
C MET A 1 -24.16 61.27 23.92
N LYS A 2 -25.12 60.53 24.45
CA LYS A 2 -24.86 59.25 25.21
C LYS A 2 -24.96 58.11 24.21
N LEU A 3 -23.86 57.40 23.96
CA LEU A 3 -23.82 56.16 23.16
C LEU A 3 -24.56 55.05 23.93
N LYS A 4 -25.59 54.47 23.33
CA LYS A 4 -26.28 53.30 23.85
C LYS A 4 -25.38 52.08 23.72
N PRO A 5 -25.25 51.19 24.75
CA PRO A 5 -24.48 49.98 24.63
C PRO A 5 -25.21 48.98 23.67
N ALA A 6 -24.44 48.33 22.80
CA ALA A 6 -24.94 47.30 21.93
C ALA A 6 -25.40 46.05 22.75
N PRO A 7 -26.48 45.37 22.38
CA PRO A 7 -27.03 44.28 23.16
C PRO A 7 -26.08 43.08 23.18
N ALA A 8 -25.66 42.66 24.38
CA ALA A 8 -24.75 41.52 24.64
C ALA A 8 -25.21 40.17 24.01
N HIS A 9 -26.49 40.02 23.74
CA HIS A 9 -27.07 38.84 23.12
C HIS A 9 -26.60 38.59 21.65
N ARG A 10 -26.25 39.63 20.89
CA ARG A 10 -25.75 39.47 19.50
C ARG A 10 -24.32 38.90 19.46
N LEU A 11 -23.50 39.26 20.44
CA LEU A 11 -22.13 38.74 20.54
C LEU A 11 -22.12 37.27 20.96
N SER A 12 -23.00 36.88 21.91
CA SER A 12 -23.13 35.50 22.38
C SER A 12 -23.62 34.54 21.27
N ILE A 13 -24.55 34.99 20.42
CA ILE A 13 -25.04 34.18 19.27
C ILE A 13 -23.93 33.99 18.22
N LEU A 14 -23.13 35.03 17.95
CA LEU A 14 -22.03 34.97 16.99
C LEU A 14 -20.93 33.99 17.45
N ILE A 15 -20.60 34.01 18.74
CA ILE A 15 -19.63 33.07 19.35
C ILE A 15 -20.17 31.63 19.30
N LEU A 16 -21.46 31.41 19.57
CA LEU A 16 -22.06 30.09 19.49
C LEU A 16 -22.07 29.54 18.06
N VAL A 17 -22.36 30.37 17.06
CA VAL A 17 -22.32 29.99 15.64
C VAL A 17 -20.89 29.68 15.19
N LEU A 18 -19.88 30.42 15.65
CA LEU A 18 -18.48 30.13 15.37
C LEU A 18 -17.99 28.84 16.04
N LEU A 19 -18.44 28.54 17.27
CA LEU A 19 -18.12 27.28 17.96
C LEU A 19 -18.79 26.06 17.33
N VAL A 20 -20.00 26.21 16.79
CA VAL A 20 -20.69 25.13 16.05
C VAL A 20 -20.04 24.92 14.68
N ALA A 21 -19.63 26.00 13.98
CA ALA A 21 -18.92 25.90 12.71
C ALA A 21 -17.52 25.22 12.84
N ALA A 22 -16.85 25.40 13.99
CA ALA A 22 -15.58 24.73 14.28
C ALA A 22 -15.68 23.22 14.47
N GLN A 23 -16.88 22.69 14.64
CA GLN A 23 -17.13 21.24 14.79
C GLN A 23 -17.40 20.51 13.46
N PHE A 24 -17.49 21.20 12.34
CA PHE A 24 -17.45 20.54 11.05
C PHE A 24 -16.01 20.07 10.80
N LYS A 25 -15.66 18.91 11.37
CA LYS A 25 -14.53 18.13 10.86
C LYS A 25 -14.80 17.96 9.38
N CYS A 26 -13.96 18.60 8.56
CA CYS A 26 -13.92 18.34 7.12
C CYS A 26 -13.59 16.85 6.98
N TYR A 27 -14.62 15.99 6.95
CA TYR A 27 -14.44 14.62 6.54
C TYR A 27 -13.96 14.70 5.10
N SER A 28 -12.67 14.63 4.90
CA SER A 28 -12.11 14.28 3.59
C SER A 28 -12.91 13.07 3.10
N GLN A 29 -13.52 13.21 1.95
CA GLN A 29 -14.33 12.16 1.35
C GLN A 29 -13.41 10.96 1.10
N SER A 30 -13.28 10.07 2.10
CA SER A 30 -12.48 8.87 1.95
C SER A 30 -13.28 7.88 1.11
N PHE A 31 -12.74 7.52 -0.03
CA PHE A 31 -13.31 6.46 -0.85
C PHE A 31 -13.26 5.11 -0.12
N PRO A 32 -14.19 4.19 -0.43
CA PRO A 32 -14.13 2.85 0.13
C PRO A 32 -12.82 2.16 -0.23
N PRO A 33 -12.30 1.28 0.65
CA PRO A 33 -11.06 0.56 0.41
C PRO A 33 -11.04 -0.21 -0.91
N LEU A 34 -10.02 0.01 -1.73
CA LEU A 34 -9.80 -0.63 -3.02
C LEU A 34 -8.88 -1.84 -2.82
N LEU A 35 -9.45 -3.04 -2.78
CA LEU A 35 -8.71 -4.27 -2.50
C LEU A 35 -7.70 -4.62 -3.58
N ASN A 36 -8.01 -4.28 -4.84
CA ASN A 36 -7.16 -4.55 -6.01
C ASN A 36 -6.27 -3.37 -6.41
N GLY A 37 -6.29 -2.27 -5.66
CA GLY A 37 -5.47 -1.09 -5.96
C GLY A 37 -4.09 -1.16 -5.31
N PHE A 38 -3.04 -0.87 -6.09
CA PHE A 38 -1.66 -0.73 -5.62
C PHE A 38 -1.11 0.63 -6.04
N ALA A 39 -0.85 1.50 -5.06
CA ALA A 39 -0.26 2.82 -5.26
C ALA A 39 1.26 2.68 -5.44
N HIS A 40 1.70 2.66 -6.69
CA HIS A 40 3.11 2.58 -7.08
C HIS A 40 3.74 3.98 -7.02
N ASN A 41 5.03 4.06 -6.64
CA ASN A 41 5.74 5.34 -6.52
C ASN A 41 4.99 6.40 -5.68
N ASP A 42 4.25 5.98 -4.66
CA ASP A 42 3.39 6.86 -3.86
C ASP A 42 4.12 8.11 -3.34
N TYR A 43 5.39 7.97 -2.98
CA TYR A 43 6.25 9.05 -2.51
C TYR A 43 6.49 10.16 -3.56
N CYS A 44 6.09 9.98 -4.82
CA CYS A 44 6.12 11.00 -5.87
C CYS A 44 4.90 11.92 -5.85
N HIS A 45 3.81 11.53 -5.16
CA HIS A 45 2.63 12.36 -5.02
C HIS A 45 2.87 13.58 -4.12
N LYS A 46 1.97 14.57 -4.22
CA LYS A 46 2.07 15.83 -3.45
C LYS A 46 2.02 15.57 -1.95
N ARG A 47 1.17 14.64 -1.52
CA ARG A 47 1.01 14.21 -0.14
C ARG A 47 1.21 12.69 -0.05
N PRO A 48 2.48 12.19 -0.01
CA PRO A 48 2.76 10.77 0.12
C PRO A 48 1.94 10.13 1.23
N LEU A 49 1.52 8.88 1.05
CA LEU A 49 0.58 8.14 1.88
C LEU A 49 -0.85 8.71 1.84
N TYR A 50 -1.03 10.01 2.11
CA TYR A 50 -2.36 10.61 2.22
C TYR A 50 -3.11 10.59 0.88
N ASP A 51 -2.43 10.87 -0.24
CA ASP A 51 -3.08 10.85 -1.55
C ASP A 51 -3.53 9.42 -1.91
N ALA A 52 -2.76 8.39 -1.56
CA ALA A 52 -3.17 6.99 -1.72
C ALA A 52 -4.36 6.63 -0.81
N LEU A 53 -4.27 6.94 0.48
CA LEU A 53 -5.33 6.63 1.44
C LEU A 53 -6.64 7.37 1.12
N ASP A 54 -6.58 8.64 0.73
CA ASP A 54 -7.77 9.42 0.34
C ASP A 54 -8.43 8.87 -0.93
N ASN A 55 -7.68 8.17 -1.80
CA ASN A 55 -8.19 7.45 -2.96
C ASN A 55 -8.60 6.00 -2.66
N GLY A 56 -8.53 5.55 -1.41
CA GLY A 56 -8.97 4.22 -0.99
C GLY A 56 -7.93 3.09 -1.16
N PHE A 57 -6.69 3.38 -1.52
CA PHE A 57 -5.68 2.35 -1.75
C PHE A 57 -5.29 1.64 -0.47
N THR A 58 -5.28 0.30 -0.50
CA THR A 58 -4.91 -0.57 0.62
C THR A 58 -3.50 -1.17 0.47
N ASN A 59 -2.83 -0.91 -0.64
CA ASN A 59 -1.45 -1.34 -0.89
C ASN A 59 -0.67 -0.14 -1.43
N ILE A 60 0.43 0.23 -0.77
CA ILE A 60 1.15 1.48 -0.99
C ILE A 60 2.65 1.17 -0.99
N GLU A 61 3.41 1.74 -1.94
CA GLU A 61 4.84 1.53 -2.10
C GLU A 61 5.65 2.74 -1.68
N ALA A 62 6.75 2.46 -0.98
CA ALA A 62 7.77 3.43 -0.61
C ALA A 62 9.17 2.89 -0.97
N ASP A 63 9.87 3.55 -1.89
CA ASP A 63 11.28 3.27 -2.18
C ASP A 63 12.18 3.85 -1.11
N ILE A 64 13.11 3.07 -0.58
CA ILE A 64 14.03 3.53 0.45
C ILE A 64 15.51 3.32 0.09
N PHE A 65 16.31 4.28 0.52
CA PHE A 65 17.77 4.21 0.54
C PHE A 65 18.26 4.28 1.98
N LEU A 66 19.16 3.40 2.37
CA LEU A 66 19.96 3.58 3.58
C LEU A 66 21.08 4.59 3.28
N LYS A 67 21.03 5.74 3.94
CA LYS A 67 22.04 6.80 3.83
C LYS A 67 22.25 7.46 5.19
N ASP A 68 23.51 7.55 5.63
CA ASP A 68 23.88 8.18 6.91
C ASP A 68 23.02 7.65 8.08
N ASN A 69 22.86 6.34 8.18
CA ASN A 69 22.00 5.63 9.15
C ASN A 69 20.53 6.06 9.15
N LYS A 70 20.03 6.65 8.04
CA LYS A 70 18.63 7.04 7.86
C LYS A 70 18.02 6.31 6.68
N LEU A 71 16.77 5.92 6.83
CA LEU A 71 15.97 5.32 5.76
C LEU A 71 15.26 6.44 4.99
N ILE A 72 15.88 6.87 3.90
CA ILE A 72 15.43 8.02 3.09
C ILE A 72 14.53 7.54 1.96
N VAL A 73 13.37 8.15 1.84
CA VAL A 73 12.40 7.86 0.77
C VAL A 73 12.72 8.66 -0.49
N ALA A 74 13.06 7.96 -1.58
CA ALA A 74 13.40 8.58 -2.87
C ALA A 74 13.35 7.57 -4.01
N HIS A 75 13.13 8.03 -5.25
CA HIS A 75 13.20 7.20 -6.47
C HIS A 75 14.64 6.97 -6.96
N VAL A 76 15.48 8.00 -6.80
CA VAL A 76 16.90 7.99 -7.16
C VAL A 76 17.73 8.33 -5.93
N PHE A 77 19.03 8.05 -5.96
CA PHE A 77 19.92 8.26 -4.82
C PHE A 77 19.74 9.66 -4.20
N PRO A 78 19.46 9.76 -2.88
CA PRO A 78 19.00 10.99 -2.26
C PRO A 78 20.16 11.89 -1.80
N TYR A 79 20.78 12.62 -2.72
CA TYR A 79 21.88 13.53 -2.37
C TYR A 79 21.46 14.60 -1.35
N PHE A 80 20.25 15.17 -1.42
CA PHE A 80 19.78 16.30 -0.61
C PHE A 80 18.44 16.08 0.13
N LYS A 81 17.94 14.85 0.23
CA LYS A 81 16.57 14.58 0.74
C LYS A 81 16.52 14.14 2.21
N GLY A 82 17.46 14.53 3.07
CA GLY A 82 17.59 14.04 4.44
C GLY A 82 16.37 14.18 5.37
N LYS A 83 15.36 14.99 4.98
CA LYS A 83 14.11 15.16 5.75
C LYS A 83 12.98 14.20 5.32
N ARG A 84 13.16 13.46 4.23
CA ARG A 84 12.13 12.54 3.68
C ARG A 84 12.38 11.12 4.18
N THR A 85 12.27 10.89 5.48
CA THR A 85 12.47 9.54 6.06
C THR A 85 11.21 8.69 5.95
N LEU A 86 11.38 7.36 5.92
CA LEU A 86 10.28 6.37 5.97
C LEU A 86 9.36 6.62 7.17
N GLU A 87 9.95 6.89 8.32
CA GLU A 87 9.19 7.19 9.53
C GLU A 87 8.27 8.38 9.36
N ARG A 88 8.83 9.51 8.90
CA ARG A 88 8.10 10.76 8.78
C ARG A 88 7.00 10.73 7.72
N LEU A 89 7.24 10.04 6.60
CA LEU A 89 6.31 10.04 5.47
C LEU A 89 5.24 8.93 5.57
N TYR A 90 5.53 7.83 6.27
CA TYR A 90 4.66 6.65 6.28
C TYR A 90 4.33 6.15 7.67
N LEU A 91 5.32 5.73 8.49
CA LEU A 91 5.03 5.01 9.73
C LEU A 91 4.36 5.88 10.78
N GLN A 92 4.85 7.09 11.03
CA GLN A 92 4.21 8.00 11.98
C GLN A 92 2.81 8.42 11.53
N PRO A 93 2.58 8.86 10.26
CA PRO A 93 1.23 9.18 9.79
C PRO A 93 0.26 8.00 9.83
N LEU A 94 0.72 6.77 9.57
CA LEU A 94 -0.10 5.56 9.72
C LEU A 94 -0.48 5.34 11.18
N ALA A 95 0.46 5.45 12.11
CA ALA A 95 0.20 5.30 13.54
C ALA A 95 -0.81 6.35 14.04
N ASP A 96 -0.65 7.61 13.65
CA ASP A 96 -1.56 8.70 14.00
C ASP A 96 -2.99 8.43 13.46
N ARG A 97 -3.10 7.97 12.22
CA ARG A 97 -4.38 7.63 11.60
C ARG A 97 -5.06 6.44 12.27
N ILE A 98 -4.29 5.41 12.60
CA ILE A 98 -4.79 4.21 13.28
C ILE A 98 -5.31 4.56 14.68
N ALA A 99 -4.60 5.41 15.41
CA ALA A 99 -5.06 5.90 16.73
C ALA A 99 -6.37 6.70 16.62
N GLN A 100 -6.55 7.49 15.55
CA GLN A 100 -7.78 8.25 15.31
C GLN A 100 -8.97 7.40 14.84
N ASN A 101 -8.71 6.22 14.24
CA ASN A 101 -9.71 5.34 13.64
C ASN A 101 -9.91 4.03 14.43
N ASN A 102 -9.77 4.07 15.76
CA ASN A 102 -10.01 2.92 16.62
C ASN A 102 -9.21 1.66 16.24
N GLY A 103 -7.92 1.84 15.98
CA GLY A 103 -7.01 0.73 15.66
C GLY A 103 -6.99 0.31 14.18
N ARG A 104 -7.58 1.08 13.27
CA ARG A 104 -7.68 0.75 11.83
C ARG A 104 -7.17 1.88 10.94
N VAL A 105 -6.65 1.53 9.76
CA VAL A 105 -6.28 2.56 8.76
C VAL A 105 -7.52 3.21 8.15
N TYR A 106 -8.56 2.43 7.88
CA TYR A 106 -9.88 2.90 7.42
C TYR A 106 -10.95 2.51 8.43
N ALA A 107 -11.88 3.40 8.75
CA ALA A 107 -12.91 3.17 9.78
C ALA A 107 -13.74 1.90 9.55
N ASN A 108 -14.03 1.57 8.28
CA ASN A 108 -14.89 0.44 7.88
C ASN A 108 -14.09 -0.70 7.21
N TYR A 109 -12.80 -0.86 7.55
CA TYR A 109 -11.96 -1.91 7.00
C TYR A 109 -11.08 -2.51 8.09
N ASP A 110 -11.30 -3.77 8.39
CA ASP A 110 -10.67 -4.51 9.49
C ASP A 110 -9.41 -5.29 9.06
N LYS A 111 -9.08 -5.30 7.76
CA LYS A 111 -7.89 -5.98 7.26
C LYS A 111 -6.68 -5.05 7.23
N PRO A 112 -5.46 -5.58 7.31
CA PRO A 112 -4.25 -4.78 7.20
C PRO A 112 -4.15 -4.01 5.88
N VAL A 113 -3.61 -2.80 5.94
CA VAL A 113 -3.07 -2.10 4.77
C VAL A 113 -1.63 -2.54 4.55
N THR A 114 -1.24 -2.81 3.32
CA THR A 114 0.14 -3.18 2.98
C THR A 114 0.97 -1.93 2.73
N LEU A 115 2.05 -1.76 3.48
CA LEU A 115 3.14 -0.86 3.13
C LEU A 115 4.28 -1.69 2.53
N MET A 116 4.43 -1.62 1.21
CA MET A 116 5.56 -2.21 0.52
C MET A 116 6.75 -1.28 0.61
N ILE A 117 7.87 -1.79 1.10
CA ILE A 117 9.13 -1.07 1.22
C ILE A 117 10.10 -1.64 0.18
N ASP A 118 10.34 -0.89 -0.90
CA ASP A 118 11.28 -1.28 -1.94
C ASP A 118 12.70 -0.79 -1.58
N ILE A 119 13.57 -1.73 -1.24
CA ILE A 119 14.93 -1.47 -0.79
C ILE A 119 15.83 -1.22 -2.01
N LYS A 120 16.42 -0.04 -2.09
CA LYS A 120 17.30 0.39 -3.20
C LYS A 120 18.79 0.28 -2.91
N THR A 121 19.17 -0.03 -1.66
CA THR A 121 20.55 -0.18 -1.20
C THR A 121 20.82 -1.62 -0.77
N ASN A 122 21.97 -1.90 -0.13
CA ASN A 122 22.27 -3.24 0.36
C ASN A 122 21.13 -3.79 1.22
N ALA A 123 20.70 -5.02 0.94
CA ALA A 123 19.53 -5.65 1.54
C ALA A 123 19.67 -5.79 3.06
N ASP A 124 20.75 -6.46 3.51
CA ASP A 124 20.91 -6.83 4.92
C ASP A 124 21.24 -5.61 5.79
N GLU A 125 22.11 -4.70 5.31
CA GLU A 125 22.41 -3.44 6.01
C GLU A 125 21.15 -2.58 6.16
N THR A 126 20.35 -2.48 5.10
CA THR A 126 19.10 -1.69 5.12
C THR A 126 18.08 -2.33 6.04
N TYR A 127 17.94 -3.65 6.01
CA TYR A 127 17.04 -4.37 6.89
C TYR A 127 17.46 -4.23 8.36
N LYS A 128 18.75 -4.36 8.66
CA LYS A 128 19.29 -4.12 10.01
C LYS A 128 18.97 -2.72 10.53
N ALA A 129 19.02 -1.70 9.65
CA ALA A 129 18.65 -0.33 10.02
C ALA A 129 17.12 -0.15 10.14
N LEU A 130 16.32 -0.97 9.42
CA LEU A 130 14.87 -0.94 9.45
C LEU A 130 14.29 -1.59 10.72
N GLN A 131 14.87 -2.67 11.21
CA GLN A 131 14.36 -3.44 12.35
C GLN A 131 14.06 -2.59 13.60
N PRO A 132 14.95 -1.72 14.13
CA PRO A 132 14.63 -0.88 15.28
C PRO A 132 13.47 0.08 15.03
N LEU A 133 13.33 0.55 13.79
CA LEU A 133 12.23 1.41 13.41
C LEU A 133 10.90 0.64 13.39
N LEU A 134 10.88 -0.58 12.84
CA LEU A 134 9.68 -1.42 12.87
C LEU A 134 9.30 -1.79 14.31
N GLU A 135 10.26 -2.10 15.17
CA GLU A 135 9.98 -2.41 16.58
C GLU A 135 9.30 -1.23 17.31
N LYS A 136 9.71 0.01 17.02
CA LYS A 136 9.07 1.22 17.56
C LYS A 136 7.57 1.28 17.21
N TYR A 137 7.16 0.75 16.05
CA TYR A 137 5.79 0.74 15.56
C TYR A 137 5.11 -0.63 15.65
N LYS A 138 5.70 -1.60 16.38
CA LYS A 138 5.21 -2.99 16.49
C LYS A 138 3.72 -3.09 16.81
N SER A 139 3.20 -2.21 17.65
CA SER A 139 1.80 -2.23 18.10
C SER A 139 0.76 -2.08 16.98
N ILE A 140 1.16 -1.56 15.83
CA ILE A 140 0.28 -1.41 14.66
C ILE A 140 0.62 -2.39 13.53
N LEU A 141 1.74 -3.13 13.63
CA LEU A 141 2.24 -3.98 12.56
C LEU A 141 1.75 -5.42 12.69
N THR A 142 1.53 -6.06 11.54
CA THR A 142 1.41 -7.52 11.45
C THR A 142 2.73 -8.15 11.88
N THR A 143 2.66 -9.13 12.78
CA THR A 143 3.83 -9.82 13.31
C THR A 143 3.82 -11.30 12.93
N TYR A 144 5.01 -11.89 12.89
CA TYR A 144 5.17 -13.34 12.90
C TYR A 144 5.86 -13.71 14.21
N GLU A 145 5.22 -14.53 15.01
CA GLU A 145 5.72 -14.97 16.31
C GLU A 145 5.31 -16.44 16.57
N ASN A 146 6.23 -17.25 17.06
CA ASN A 146 5.95 -18.63 17.45
C ASN A 146 5.22 -19.46 16.35
N GLY A 147 5.64 -19.32 15.11
CA GLY A 147 5.07 -20.07 13.98
C GLY A 147 3.74 -19.52 13.44
N ARG A 148 3.27 -18.36 13.94
CA ARG A 148 1.97 -17.78 13.56
C ARG A 148 2.09 -16.34 13.10
N VAL A 149 1.30 -15.98 12.11
CA VAL A 149 1.10 -14.59 11.70
C VAL A 149 -0.04 -13.99 12.53
N ILE A 150 0.25 -12.90 13.21
CA ILE A 150 -0.71 -12.13 14.01
C ILE A 150 -0.99 -10.83 13.26
N PRO A 151 -2.19 -10.66 12.67
CA PRO A 151 -2.52 -9.46 11.91
C PRO A 151 -2.51 -8.19 12.75
N GLY A 152 -1.83 -7.15 12.29
CA GLY A 152 -1.94 -5.78 12.77
C GLY A 152 -2.75 -4.93 11.80
N ALA A 153 -2.75 -3.61 11.99
CA ALA A 153 -3.40 -2.68 11.06
C ALA A 153 -2.58 -2.46 9.76
N VAL A 154 -1.27 -2.72 9.81
CA VAL A 154 -0.34 -2.56 8.69
C VAL A 154 0.52 -3.81 8.54
N THR A 155 0.66 -4.30 7.31
CA THR A 155 1.63 -5.35 6.95
C THR A 155 2.79 -4.73 6.19
N ILE A 156 4.02 -4.94 6.66
CA ILE A 156 5.24 -4.53 5.98
C ILE A 156 5.67 -5.64 5.02
N VAL A 157 5.85 -5.30 3.74
CA VAL A 157 6.34 -6.23 2.72
C VAL A 157 7.58 -5.64 2.07
N LEU A 158 8.69 -6.38 2.09
CA LEU A 158 9.97 -5.95 1.51
C LEU A 158 10.07 -6.36 0.05
N SER A 159 10.43 -5.41 -0.80
CA SER A 159 10.70 -5.58 -2.23
C SER A 159 12.08 -5.02 -2.61
N GLY A 160 12.42 -5.00 -3.89
CA GLY A 160 13.74 -4.54 -4.38
C GLY A 160 14.87 -5.48 -3.98
N HIS A 161 15.87 -4.98 -3.28
CA HIS A 161 16.94 -5.80 -2.69
C HIS A 161 16.43 -6.45 -1.40
N LYS A 162 16.13 -7.73 -1.44
CA LYS A 162 15.44 -8.45 -0.36
C LYS A 162 16.41 -9.25 0.50
N PRO A 163 16.35 -9.12 1.86
CA PRO A 163 17.19 -9.83 2.80
C PRO A 163 16.63 -11.24 3.08
N TYR A 164 16.61 -12.11 2.05
CA TYR A 164 15.95 -13.44 2.14
C TYR A 164 16.45 -14.26 3.34
N GLN A 165 17.76 -14.45 3.46
CA GLN A 165 18.32 -15.29 4.52
C GLN A 165 18.05 -14.72 5.90
N SER A 166 18.14 -13.40 6.06
CA SER A 166 17.87 -12.73 7.34
C SER A 166 16.42 -12.99 7.77
N ILE A 167 15.45 -12.76 6.88
CA ILE A 167 14.00 -12.94 7.15
C ILE A 167 13.63 -14.41 7.38
N GLU A 168 14.15 -15.33 6.57
CA GLU A 168 13.85 -16.76 6.67
C GLU A 168 14.34 -17.38 7.99
N ASN A 169 15.45 -16.89 8.53
CA ASN A 169 16.03 -17.38 9.78
C ASN A 169 15.40 -16.76 11.05
N GLU A 170 14.57 -15.73 10.92
CA GLU A 170 13.96 -15.08 12.08
C GLU A 170 12.80 -15.88 12.66
N GLN A 171 12.86 -16.14 13.97
CA GLN A 171 11.79 -16.79 14.74
C GLN A 171 10.63 -15.83 15.05
N SER A 172 10.91 -14.52 15.05
CA SER A 172 9.96 -13.45 15.24
C SER A 172 10.33 -12.26 14.35
N ARG A 173 9.37 -11.70 13.59
CA ARG A 173 9.65 -10.61 12.67
C ARG A 173 8.41 -9.73 12.42
N LEU A 174 8.68 -8.53 11.92
CA LEU A 174 7.69 -7.50 11.62
C LEU A 174 7.58 -7.18 10.12
N ALA A 175 8.24 -7.98 9.28
CA ALA A 175 8.25 -7.81 7.84
C ALA A 175 8.14 -9.15 7.12
N PHE A 176 7.59 -9.10 5.91
CA PHE A 176 7.40 -10.22 4.99
C PHE A 176 8.06 -9.87 3.65
N ILE A 177 8.14 -10.82 2.73
CA ILE A 177 8.80 -10.63 1.43
C ILE A 177 7.79 -10.68 0.28
N ASP A 178 7.98 -9.78 -0.69
CA ASP A 178 7.45 -9.87 -2.05
C ASP A 178 8.35 -10.78 -2.88
N GLU A 179 7.92 -12.02 -3.17
CA GLU A 179 8.72 -12.98 -3.95
C GLU A 179 8.77 -12.61 -5.44
N ASP A 180 9.77 -13.11 -6.16
CA ASP A 180 9.76 -13.08 -7.62
C ASP A 180 8.75 -14.10 -8.15
N LEU A 181 7.66 -13.64 -8.77
CA LEU A 181 6.59 -14.48 -9.30
C LEU A 181 7.11 -15.61 -10.21
N ARG A 182 8.23 -15.41 -10.89
CA ARG A 182 8.83 -16.41 -11.77
C ARG A 182 9.46 -17.58 -11.01
N ARG A 183 9.82 -17.38 -9.73
CA ARG A 183 10.40 -18.42 -8.86
C ARG A 183 9.32 -19.29 -8.20
N VAL A 184 8.11 -18.77 -8.06
CA VAL A 184 7.00 -19.50 -7.42
C VAL A 184 6.69 -20.84 -8.11
N ILE A 185 6.85 -20.91 -9.45
CA ILE A 185 6.60 -22.15 -10.22
C ILE A 185 7.56 -23.29 -9.84
N SER A 186 8.80 -22.96 -9.46
CA SER A 186 9.83 -23.94 -9.13
C SER A 186 9.89 -24.30 -7.64
N ARG A 187 8.96 -23.75 -6.83
CA ARG A 187 8.94 -23.99 -5.39
C ARG A 187 8.02 -25.17 -5.05
N ASP A 188 8.57 -26.16 -4.36
CA ASP A 188 7.85 -27.41 -4.02
C ASP A 188 7.06 -27.32 -2.71
N SER A 189 7.25 -26.26 -1.92
CA SER A 189 6.61 -26.11 -0.60
C SER A 189 5.99 -24.74 -0.40
N VAL A 190 4.91 -24.72 0.40
CA VAL A 190 4.23 -23.49 0.84
C VAL A 190 5.00 -22.90 2.01
N ILE A 191 5.53 -21.65 1.82
CA ILE A 191 6.19 -20.87 2.87
C ILE A 191 5.36 -19.60 3.10
N THR A 192 4.09 -19.77 3.49
CA THR A 192 3.12 -18.67 3.62
C THR A 192 3.47 -17.65 4.69
N ASN A 193 4.32 -18.02 5.64
CA ASN A 193 4.72 -17.13 6.72
C ASN A 193 5.87 -16.17 6.36
N VAL A 194 6.53 -16.33 5.22
CA VAL A 194 7.58 -15.45 4.71
C VAL A 194 7.08 -14.63 3.51
N PHE A 195 6.48 -15.31 2.56
CA PHE A 195 6.01 -14.72 1.31
C PHE A 195 4.50 -14.45 1.38
N THR A 196 4.11 -13.19 1.28
CA THR A 196 2.69 -12.77 1.28
C THR A 196 2.24 -12.29 -0.08
N MET A 197 3.20 -12.05 -0.96
CA MET A 197 3.00 -11.51 -2.30
C MET A 197 4.08 -12.05 -3.25
N ALA A 198 3.71 -12.19 -4.53
CA ALA A 198 4.63 -12.51 -5.61
C ALA A 198 4.47 -11.50 -6.74
N SER A 199 5.58 -10.85 -7.10
CA SER A 199 5.59 -9.81 -8.15
C SER A 199 6.62 -10.08 -9.22
N CYS A 200 6.35 -9.62 -10.44
CA CYS A 200 7.40 -9.44 -11.44
C CYS A 200 7.10 -8.26 -12.38
N LYS A 201 8.11 -7.83 -13.13
CA LYS A 201 7.90 -6.85 -14.20
C LYS A 201 6.98 -7.44 -15.27
N TYR A 202 5.94 -6.71 -15.67
CA TYR A 202 4.98 -7.12 -16.70
C TYR A 202 5.66 -7.71 -17.94
N SER A 203 6.68 -6.99 -18.48
CA SER A 203 7.41 -7.39 -19.69
C SER A 203 8.28 -8.65 -19.53
N LYS A 204 8.44 -9.20 -18.33
CA LYS A 204 9.10 -10.50 -18.08
C LYS A 204 8.15 -11.69 -18.30
N LEU A 205 6.86 -11.44 -18.26
CA LEU A 205 5.82 -12.47 -18.40
C LEU A 205 5.00 -12.29 -19.68
N LEU A 206 4.70 -11.04 -20.07
CA LEU A 206 3.80 -10.68 -21.16
C LEU A 206 4.46 -9.66 -22.10
N ARG A 207 4.14 -9.76 -23.39
CA ARG A 207 4.56 -8.79 -24.44
C ARG A 207 3.42 -7.93 -24.93
N TRP A 208 2.16 -8.37 -24.73
CA TRP A 208 0.98 -7.64 -25.14
C TRP A 208 0.88 -6.28 -24.46
N ASP A 209 0.70 -5.21 -25.23
CA ASP A 209 0.68 -3.82 -24.75
C ASP A 209 -0.72 -3.21 -24.65
N GLY A 210 -1.76 -4.06 -24.79
CA GLY A 210 -3.16 -3.63 -24.78
C GLY A 210 -3.66 -3.16 -26.15
N LYS A 211 -2.98 -3.49 -27.25
CA LYS A 211 -3.46 -3.32 -28.62
C LYS A 211 -3.94 -4.67 -29.16
N GLY A 212 -5.11 -4.64 -29.83
CA GLY A 212 -5.74 -5.88 -30.28
C GLY A 212 -6.04 -6.84 -29.11
N THR A 213 -6.19 -8.10 -29.42
CA THR A 213 -6.49 -9.16 -28.44
C THR A 213 -5.21 -9.78 -27.91
N MET A 214 -5.14 -10.05 -26.60
CA MET A 214 -4.05 -10.81 -26.02
C MET A 214 -4.04 -12.23 -26.61
N SER A 215 -2.85 -12.74 -26.96
CA SER A 215 -2.73 -14.11 -27.45
C SER A 215 -3.16 -15.13 -26.38
N GLN A 216 -3.81 -16.22 -26.78
CA GLN A 216 -4.22 -17.28 -25.84
C GLN A 216 -3.02 -17.88 -25.10
N VAL A 217 -1.85 -17.94 -25.74
CA VAL A 217 -0.61 -18.42 -25.12
C VAL A 217 -0.17 -17.51 -23.97
N GLU A 218 -0.23 -16.19 -24.14
CA GLU A 218 0.12 -15.26 -23.06
C GLU A 218 -0.93 -15.28 -21.94
N LYS A 219 -2.21 -15.36 -22.30
CA LYS A 219 -3.30 -15.45 -21.32
C LYS A 219 -3.16 -16.71 -20.48
N ASN A 220 -2.96 -17.88 -21.10
CA ASN A 220 -2.76 -19.15 -20.39
C ASN A 220 -1.55 -19.08 -19.46
N ARG A 221 -0.42 -18.51 -19.94
CA ARG A 221 0.78 -18.31 -19.12
C ARG A 221 0.48 -17.45 -17.90
N LEU A 222 -0.14 -16.28 -18.08
CA LEU A 222 -0.50 -15.39 -16.99
C LEU A 222 -1.37 -16.10 -15.94
N CYS A 223 -2.48 -16.70 -16.37
CA CYS A 223 -3.41 -17.37 -15.45
C CYS A 223 -2.72 -18.55 -14.72
N GLN A 224 -1.81 -19.29 -15.38
CA GLN A 224 -1.05 -20.37 -14.75
C GLN A 224 -0.13 -19.85 -13.63
N PHE A 225 0.60 -18.76 -13.86
CA PHE A 225 1.46 -18.15 -12.84
C PHE A 225 0.63 -17.67 -11.65
N VAL A 226 -0.50 -16.99 -11.91
CA VAL A 226 -1.41 -16.53 -10.87
C VAL A 226 -1.96 -17.69 -10.05
N MET A 227 -2.50 -18.72 -10.69
CA MET A 227 -3.01 -19.92 -9.98
C MET A 227 -1.94 -20.59 -9.13
N THR A 228 -0.69 -20.63 -9.60
CA THR A 228 0.41 -21.22 -8.85
C THR A 228 0.75 -20.39 -7.62
N ALA A 229 0.84 -19.06 -7.74
CA ALA A 229 1.06 -18.16 -6.61
C ALA A 229 -0.08 -18.26 -5.58
N HIS A 230 -1.34 -18.32 -6.03
CA HIS A 230 -2.49 -18.49 -5.13
C HIS A 230 -2.45 -19.82 -4.36
N ARG A 231 -2.02 -20.92 -5.00
CA ARG A 231 -1.81 -22.19 -4.29
C ARG A 231 -0.73 -22.10 -3.21
N MET A 232 0.24 -21.20 -3.38
CA MET A 232 1.27 -20.88 -2.38
C MET A 232 0.80 -19.87 -1.33
N GLY A 233 -0.43 -19.34 -1.43
CA GLY A 233 -0.99 -18.37 -0.51
C GLY A 233 -0.53 -16.92 -0.78
N GLU A 234 0.00 -16.63 -1.95
CA GLU A 234 0.59 -15.34 -2.30
C GLU A 234 -0.31 -14.53 -3.23
N LYS A 235 -0.45 -13.23 -2.95
CA LYS A 235 -1.10 -12.27 -3.86
C LYS A 235 -0.19 -11.94 -5.02
N VAL A 236 -0.76 -11.77 -6.21
CA VAL A 236 0.01 -11.48 -7.43
C VAL A 236 -0.07 -10.02 -7.82
N ARG A 237 1.09 -9.44 -8.13
CA ARG A 237 1.25 -8.10 -8.69
C ARG A 237 2.17 -8.12 -9.92
N LEU A 238 1.76 -7.44 -11.01
CA LEU A 238 2.64 -7.18 -12.16
C LEU A 238 2.96 -5.68 -12.21
N TRP A 239 4.20 -5.30 -11.90
CA TRP A 239 4.63 -3.91 -11.97
C TRP A 239 5.04 -3.49 -13.39
N ALA A 240 5.01 -2.18 -13.67
CA ALA A 240 5.21 -1.61 -15.00
C ALA A 240 4.28 -2.21 -16.09
N SER A 241 3.06 -2.59 -15.71
CA SER A 241 2.01 -2.96 -16.67
C SER A 241 1.51 -1.70 -17.40
N PRO A 242 1.08 -1.80 -18.67
CA PRO A 242 0.45 -0.68 -19.34
C PRO A 242 -0.81 -0.23 -18.59
N GLU A 243 -0.90 1.06 -18.24
CA GLU A 243 -2.06 1.63 -17.53
C GLU A 243 -3.26 1.87 -18.46
N LYS A 244 -3.81 0.78 -18.99
CA LYS A 244 -4.96 0.73 -19.89
C LYS A 244 -6.06 -0.15 -19.32
N LYS A 245 -7.33 0.27 -19.42
CA LYS A 245 -8.48 -0.51 -18.92
C LYS A 245 -8.48 -1.94 -19.46
N VAL A 246 -8.25 -2.12 -20.75
CA VAL A 246 -8.23 -3.46 -21.38
C VAL A 246 -7.14 -4.36 -20.78
N VAL A 247 -5.99 -3.79 -20.37
CA VAL A 247 -4.92 -4.55 -19.70
C VAL A 247 -5.35 -4.89 -18.27
N TRP A 248 -5.92 -3.96 -17.54
CA TRP A 248 -6.45 -4.19 -16.20
C TRP A 248 -7.55 -5.25 -16.19
N ASP A 249 -8.44 -5.25 -17.21
CA ASP A 249 -9.48 -6.27 -17.37
C ASP A 249 -8.88 -7.67 -17.53
N GLU A 250 -7.90 -7.86 -18.42
CA GLU A 250 -7.24 -9.15 -18.64
C GLU A 250 -6.47 -9.61 -17.40
N LEU A 251 -5.75 -8.72 -16.72
CA LEU A 251 -5.06 -9.03 -15.47
C LEU A 251 -6.04 -9.53 -14.40
N LEU A 252 -7.13 -8.81 -14.16
CA LEU A 252 -8.15 -9.17 -13.18
C LEU A 252 -8.93 -10.44 -13.56
N GLN A 253 -9.17 -10.69 -14.85
CA GLN A 253 -9.79 -11.93 -15.32
C GLN A 253 -8.93 -13.15 -15.05
N CYS A 254 -7.61 -13.04 -15.15
CA CYS A 254 -6.68 -14.11 -14.77
C CYS A 254 -6.46 -14.23 -13.26
N GLY A 255 -7.07 -13.34 -12.46
CA GLY A 255 -6.97 -13.38 -11.00
C GLY A 255 -5.79 -12.61 -10.41
N VAL A 256 -5.12 -11.72 -11.18
CA VAL A 256 -4.10 -10.81 -10.61
C VAL A 256 -4.76 -9.98 -9.51
N ASP A 257 -4.18 -10.01 -8.31
CA ASP A 257 -4.78 -9.40 -7.12
C ASP A 257 -4.60 -7.88 -7.10
N LEU A 258 -3.44 -7.40 -7.56
CA LEU A 258 -3.03 -6.01 -7.36
C LEU A 258 -2.68 -5.33 -8.68
N ILE A 259 -3.46 -4.33 -9.02
CA ILE A 259 -3.23 -3.48 -10.21
C ILE A 259 -2.38 -2.29 -9.81
N ASN A 260 -1.21 -2.22 -10.42
CA ASN A 260 -0.20 -1.19 -10.19
C ASN A 260 -0.53 0.10 -10.94
N THR A 261 -0.43 1.26 -10.28
CA THR A 261 -0.65 2.56 -10.94
C THR A 261 0.12 3.70 -10.29
N ASP A 262 0.57 4.66 -11.10
CA ASP A 262 1.01 6.00 -10.68
C ASP A 262 -0.15 7.03 -10.74
N ARG A 263 -1.32 6.65 -11.29
CA ARG A 263 -2.49 7.53 -11.49
C ARG A 263 -3.66 7.12 -10.62
N LEU A 264 -3.56 7.42 -9.32
CA LEU A 264 -4.49 6.99 -8.29
C LEU A 264 -5.98 7.23 -8.64
N PRO A 265 -6.42 8.45 -9.05
CA PRO A 265 -7.83 8.67 -9.38
C PRO A 265 -8.31 7.86 -10.58
N THR A 266 -7.44 7.59 -11.56
CA THR A 266 -7.79 6.85 -12.77
C THR A 266 -8.12 5.39 -12.44
N LEU A 267 -7.24 4.72 -11.68
CA LEU A 267 -7.47 3.34 -11.27
C LEU A 267 -8.62 3.24 -10.26
N ARG A 268 -8.74 4.17 -9.30
CA ARG A 268 -9.88 4.21 -8.38
C ARG A 268 -11.20 4.23 -9.14
N ASN A 269 -11.37 5.16 -10.09
CA ASN A 269 -12.61 5.30 -10.85
C ASN A 269 -12.92 4.02 -11.64
N TYR A 270 -11.91 3.39 -12.23
CA TYR A 270 -12.06 2.12 -12.93
C TYR A 270 -12.51 0.99 -11.99
N LEU A 271 -11.84 0.77 -10.87
CA LEU A 271 -12.15 -0.30 -9.92
C LEU A 271 -13.53 -0.10 -9.28
N THR A 272 -13.89 1.13 -8.92
CA THR A 272 -15.21 1.45 -8.36
C THR A 272 -16.34 1.15 -9.36
N ALA A 273 -16.17 1.57 -10.62
CA ALA A 273 -17.16 1.29 -11.68
C ALA A 273 -17.33 -0.23 -11.92
N ARG A 274 -16.22 -0.98 -11.90
CA ARG A 274 -16.23 -2.44 -12.06
C ARG A 274 -17.00 -3.14 -10.93
N THR A 275 -16.77 -2.75 -9.67
CA THR A 275 -17.48 -3.31 -8.51
C THR A 275 -19.00 -3.10 -8.62
N VAL A 276 -19.43 -1.90 -9.01
CA VAL A 276 -20.86 -1.59 -9.22
C VAL A 276 -21.46 -2.43 -10.34
N THR A 277 -20.70 -2.71 -11.40
CA THR A 277 -21.18 -3.52 -12.52
C THR A 277 -21.36 -4.99 -12.11
N LEU A 278 -20.41 -5.56 -11.37
CA LEU A 278 -20.49 -6.93 -10.87
C LEU A 278 -21.68 -7.12 -9.91
N ALA A 279 -21.88 -6.19 -8.97
CA ALA A 279 -22.99 -6.23 -8.02
C ALA A 279 -24.40 -6.08 -8.64
N LYS A 280 -24.51 -5.78 -9.93
CA LYS A 280 -25.79 -5.71 -10.67
C LYS A 280 -26.10 -6.98 -11.46
N VAL A 281 -25.14 -7.88 -11.59
CA VAL A 281 -25.25 -9.13 -12.37
C VAL A 281 -25.55 -10.33 -11.46
N ASP A 282 -25.26 -10.19 -10.17
CA ASP A 282 -25.62 -11.14 -9.09
C ASP A 282 -27.04 -10.80 -8.55
#